data_e2d1b6d6f379d307f6cc4506961667b0
#
_entry.id   e2d1b6d6f379d307f6cc4506961667b0
#
_cell.length_a   1.000
_cell.length_b   1.000
_cell.length_c   1.000
_cell.angle_alpha   90.00
_cell.angle_beta   90.00
_cell.angle_gamma   90.00
#
_symmetry.space_group_name_H-M   'P 1'
#
loop_
_entity.id
_entity.type
_entity.pdbx_description
1 polymer ?
#
loop_
_entity_poly.entity_id
_entity_poly.type
_entity_poly.pdbx_seq_one_letter_code
_entity_poly.pdbx_strand_id
1 'polypeptide(L)'
;GVQTCALPICFVKQRTALSNQIRGMLAEFGVVLPQGLSKLAQQLPVMLADQGNELTGVVRELVQMLQTQLAHLDELVARLERQIRVWASQDPAAKRLQQIPGIGPITASALAASVGDARQFKDGRQMAAWMGLVPRQHSSGGKSVLLGITKRGDKYLRTLLIHGARAALKAYQRNPAKMPQPLAHLLQRKHPNVVCVALASRNARVAWAMLSRREDYKGRPSVNLPALTSSAGLTPI
;
A
#
# COMPACT_ATOMS: atom_id res chain seq x y z
N GLY A 1 2.85 -6.62 -21.39
CA GLY A 1 2.02 -5.83 -20.46
C GLY A 1 2.38 -5.96 -18.98
N VAL A 2 2.77 -7.15 -18.50
CA VAL A 2 3.06 -7.41 -17.07
C VAL A 2 4.33 -6.69 -16.60
N GLN A 3 5.35 -6.59 -17.45
CA GLN A 3 6.63 -5.97 -17.09
C GLN A 3 6.50 -4.46 -16.83
N THR A 4 5.64 -3.76 -17.55
CA THR A 4 5.48 -2.30 -17.43
C THR A 4 4.89 -1.87 -16.09
N CYS A 5 4.00 -2.67 -15.49
CA CYS A 5 3.40 -2.37 -14.18
C CYS A 5 4.36 -2.60 -13.01
N ALA A 6 5.42 -3.40 -13.18
CA ALA A 6 6.43 -3.65 -12.15
C ALA A 6 7.56 -2.59 -12.14
N LEU A 7 7.74 -1.83 -13.22
CA LEU A 7 8.81 -0.84 -13.36
C LEU A 7 8.82 0.23 -12.24
N PRO A 8 7.69 0.82 -11.81
CA PRO A 8 7.72 1.84 -10.77
C PRO A 8 8.30 1.34 -9.46
N ILE A 9 8.10 0.06 -9.10
CA ILE A 9 8.60 -0.47 -7.83
C ILE A 9 10.13 -0.54 -7.78
N CYS A 10 10.80 -0.75 -8.92
CA CYS A 10 12.25 -0.75 -9.00
C CYS A 10 12.80 0.64 -8.69
N PHE A 11 12.23 1.69 -9.31
CA PHE A 11 12.65 3.07 -9.05
C PHE A 11 12.29 3.54 -7.64
N VAL A 12 11.13 3.16 -7.12
CA VAL A 12 10.74 3.43 -5.72
C VAL A 12 11.71 2.79 -4.73
N LYS A 13 12.18 1.56 -4.99
CA LYS A 13 13.20 0.91 -4.16
C LYS A 13 14.54 1.63 -4.23
N GLN A 14 15.01 1.97 -5.44
CA GLN A 14 16.26 2.72 -5.64
C GLN A 14 16.19 4.08 -4.93
N ARG A 15 15.09 4.81 -5.09
CA ARG A 15 14.82 6.08 -4.41
C ARG A 15 14.89 5.95 -2.88
N THR A 16 14.27 4.91 -2.33
CA THR A 16 14.28 4.66 -0.89
C THR A 16 15.69 4.29 -0.40
N ALA A 17 16.40 3.44 -1.12
CA ALA A 17 17.77 3.08 -0.79
C ALA A 17 18.69 4.30 -0.82
N LEU A 18 18.61 5.11 -1.88
CA LEU A 18 19.41 6.32 -2.03
C LEU A 18 19.12 7.34 -0.93
N SER A 19 17.84 7.55 -0.57
CA SER A 19 17.47 8.45 0.51
C SER A 19 17.98 7.98 1.89
N ASN A 20 18.05 6.67 2.11
CA ASN A 20 18.62 6.10 3.33
C ASN A 20 20.14 6.20 3.34
N GLN A 21 20.78 6.00 2.19
CA GLN A 21 22.22 6.18 2.01
C GLN A 21 22.64 7.63 2.34
N ILE A 22 21.96 8.63 1.80
CA ILE A 22 22.20 10.05 2.11
C ILE A 22 22.10 10.29 3.62
N ARG A 23 21.02 9.78 4.26
CA ARG A 23 20.85 9.95 5.71
C ARG A 23 21.95 9.26 6.52
N GLY A 24 22.36 8.05 6.11
CA GLY A 24 23.44 7.30 6.77
C GLY A 24 24.75 8.07 6.71
N MET A 25 25.14 8.54 5.51
CA MET A 25 26.37 9.33 5.35
C MET A 25 26.35 10.62 6.18
N LEU A 26 25.24 11.36 6.19
CA LEU A 26 25.14 12.59 6.97
C LEU A 26 25.18 12.35 8.47
N ALA A 27 24.62 11.23 8.93
CA ALA A 27 24.63 10.87 10.34
C ALA A 27 26.05 10.57 10.86
N GLU A 28 26.97 10.09 10.00
CA GLU A 28 28.40 9.89 10.36
C GLU A 28 29.10 11.24 10.67
N PHE A 29 28.59 12.35 10.15
CA PHE A 29 29.04 13.71 10.42
C PHE A 29 28.16 14.45 11.44
N GLY A 30 27.39 13.73 12.26
CA GLY A 30 26.53 14.30 13.28
C GLY A 30 25.24 14.96 12.76
N VAL A 31 25.00 14.95 11.44
CA VAL A 31 23.82 15.57 10.83
C VAL A 31 22.67 14.56 10.72
N VAL A 32 21.67 14.71 11.60
CA VAL A 32 20.50 13.80 11.65
C VAL A 32 19.32 14.44 10.93
N LEU A 33 18.90 13.85 9.80
CA LEU A 33 17.73 14.29 9.04
C LEU A 33 16.49 13.44 9.36
N PRO A 34 15.30 14.07 9.47
CA PRO A 34 14.08 13.37 9.81
C PRO A 34 13.65 12.39 8.69
N GLN A 35 12.85 11.40 9.08
CA GLN A 35 12.32 10.41 8.14
C GLN A 35 11.34 11.03 7.16
N GLY A 36 11.32 10.49 5.92
CA GLY A 36 10.43 10.89 4.83
C GLY A 36 11.15 11.64 3.71
N LEU A 37 10.78 11.33 2.47
CA LEU A 37 11.40 11.92 1.27
C LEU A 37 11.18 13.43 1.18
N SER A 38 9.96 13.90 1.48
CA SER A 38 9.62 15.31 1.45
C SER A 38 10.47 16.13 2.42
N LYS A 39 10.68 15.62 3.64
CA LYS A 39 11.53 16.28 4.64
C LYS A 39 13.00 16.28 4.24
N LEU A 40 13.48 15.18 3.66
CA LEU A 40 14.81 15.10 3.11
C LEU A 40 15.01 16.14 2.01
N ALA A 41 14.10 16.21 1.04
CA ALA A 41 14.17 17.16 -0.07
C ALA A 41 14.16 18.63 0.38
N GLN A 42 13.44 18.95 1.46
CA GLN A 42 13.37 20.30 2.02
C GLN A 42 14.64 20.68 2.82
N GLN A 43 15.16 19.78 3.62
CA GLN A 43 16.23 20.08 4.56
C GLN A 43 17.62 19.91 3.96
N LEU A 44 17.78 19.01 2.99
CA LEU A 44 19.07 18.70 2.39
C LEU A 44 19.76 19.92 1.75
N PRO A 45 19.08 20.78 0.95
CA PRO A 45 19.71 21.99 0.41
C PRO A 45 20.15 22.98 1.50
N VAL A 46 19.33 23.16 2.54
CA VAL A 46 19.63 24.05 3.66
C VAL A 46 20.88 23.59 4.39
N MET A 47 20.96 22.29 4.67
CA MET A 47 22.08 21.68 5.35
C MET A 47 23.38 21.73 4.52
N LEU A 48 23.29 21.56 3.19
CA LEU A 48 24.43 21.67 2.29
C LEU A 48 24.95 23.12 2.18
N ALA A 49 24.08 24.10 2.35
CA ALA A 49 24.45 25.54 2.34
C ALA A 49 25.09 25.98 3.67
N ASP A 50 24.83 25.29 4.77
CA ASP A 50 25.39 25.59 6.08
C ASP A 50 26.88 25.22 6.11
N GLN A 51 27.72 26.26 6.25
CA GLN A 51 29.19 26.14 6.33
C GLN A 51 29.68 25.82 7.76
N GLY A 52 28.81 25.95 8.76
CA GLY A 52 29.14 25.68 10.17
C GLY A 52 29.09 24.19 10.55
N ASN A 53 28.61 23.32 9.65
CA ASN A 53 28.61 21.86 9.92
C ASN A 53 29.95 21.21 9.54
N GLU A 54 30.23 20.04 10.11
CA GLU A 54 31.51 19.31 9.98
C GLU A 54 31.67 18.58 8.62
N LEU A 55 30.81 18.82 7.64
CA LEU A 55 30.89 18.19 6.32
C LEU A 55 32.13 18.69 5.56
N THR A 56 32.97 17.76 5.13
CA THR A 56 34.12 18.08 4.24
C THR A 56 33.63 18.44 2.85
N GLY A 57 34.44 19.19 2.07
CA GLY A 57 34.10 19.55 0.69
C GLY A 57 33.77 18.34 -0.18
N VAL A 58 34.52 17.26 -0.07
CA VAL A 58 34.29 15.99 -0.80
C VAL A 58 32.93 15.38 -0.47
N VAL A 59 32.56 15.37 0.83
CA VAL A 59 31.28 14.82 1.26
C VAL A 59 30.13 15.69 0.76
N ARG A 60 30.25 17.02 0.78
CA ARG A 60 29.27 17.95 0.23
C ARG A 60 29.02 17.69 -1.25
N GLU A 61 30.10 17.57 -2.04
CA GLU A 61 30.01 17.26 -3.46
C GLU A 61 29.33 15.92 -3.72
N LEU A 62 29.71 14.87 -2.99
CA LEU A 62 29.10 13.55 -3.11
C LEU A 62 27.59 13.59 -2.77
N VAL A 63 27.21 14.29 -1.70
CA VAL A 63 25.80 14.42 -1.30
C VAL A 63 25.00 15.21 -2.33
N GLN A 64 25.58 16.24 -2.97
CA GLN A 64 24.97 16.98 -4.08
C GLN A 64 24.72 16.08 -5.30
N MET A 65 25.69 15.22 -5.65
CA MET A 65 25.52 14.24 -6.73
C MET A 65 24.38 13.27 -6.41
N LEU A 66 24.33 12.74 -5.17
CA LEU A 66 23.25 11.85 -4.73
C LEU A 66 21.89 12.54 -4.69
N GLN A 67 21.83 13.84 -4.34
CA GLN A 67 20.61 14.66 -4.40
C GLN A 67 20.09 14.79 -5.84
N THR A 68 20.97 15.07 -6.79
CA THR A 68 20.62 15.14 -8.22
C THR A 68 20.06 13.81 -8.72
N GLN A 69 20.70 12.70 -8.35
CA GLN A 69 20.21 11.36 -8.68
C GLN A 69 18.85 11.07 -8.04
N LEU A 70 18.63 11.50 -6.79
CA LEU A 70 17.35 11.34 -6.11
C LEU A 70 16.23 12.10 -6.82
N ALA A 71 16.48 13.35 -7.24
CA ALA A 71 15.54 14.16 -8.01
C ALA A 71 15.17 13.49 -9.34
N HIS A 72 16.16 12.94 -10.05
CA HIS A 72 15.92 12.19 -11.29
C HIS A 72 15.05 10.96 -11.07
N LEU A 73 15.28 10.19 -10.00
CA LEU A 73 14.43 9.05 -9.65
C LEU A 73 12.98 9.48 -9.31
N ASP A 74 12.79 10.62 -8.65
CA ASP A 74 11.46 11.17 -8.36
C ASP A 74 10.71 11.54 -9.65
N GLU A 75 11.39 12.15 -10.62
CA GLU A 75 10.81 12.46 -11.94
C GLU A 75 10.42 11.19 -12.72
N LEU A 76 11.26 10.16 -12.70
CA LEU A 76 10.97 8.88 -13.36
C LEU A 76 9.73 8.21 -12.75
N VAL A 77 9.66 8.16 -11.40
CA VAL A 77 8.50 7.61 -10.69
C VAL A 77 7.23 8.39 -11.05
N ALA A 78 7.27 9.73 -10.98
CA ALA A 78 6.13 10.58 -11.30
C ALA A 78 5.67 10.43 -12.76
N ARG A 79 6.60 10.30 -13.70
CA ARG A 79 6.29 10.05 -15.12
C ARG A 79 5.58 8.72 -15.32
N LEU A 80 6.12 7.64 -14.74
CA LEU A 80 5.52 6.30 -14.85
C LEU A 80 4.15 6.22 -14.16
N GLU A 81 3.98 6.85 -13.02
CA GLU A 81 2.68 6.92 -12.34
C GLU A 81 1.63 7.64 -13.20
N ARG A 82 2.00 8.73 -13.88
CA ARG A 82 1.09 9.41 -14.81
C ARG A 82 0.67 8.50 -15.96
N GLN A 83 1.64 7.80 -16.59
CA GLN A 83 1.35 6.87 -17.68
C GLN A 83 0.42 5.73 -17.24
N ILE A 84 0.67 5.15 -16.06
CA ILE A 84 -0.20 4.10 -15.49
C ILE A 84 -1.61 4.63 -15.23
N ARG A 85 -1.76 5.86 -14.70
CA ARG A 85 -3.08 6.49 -14.47
C ARG A 85 -3.84 6.68 -15.78
N VAL A 86 -3.17 7.17 -16.81
CA VAL A 86 -3.79 7.33 -18.15
C VAL A 86 -4.24 5.99 -18.66
N TRP A 87 -3.39 4.98 -18.67
CA TRP A 87 -3.75 3.64 -19.10
C TRP A 87 -4.92 3.06 -18.26
N ALA A 88 -4.85 3.16 -16.94
CA ALA A 88 -5.90 2.66 -16.04
C ALA A 88 -7.24 3.38 -16.21
N SER A 89 -7.23 4.60 -16.75
CA SER A 89 -8.46 5.34 -17.09
C SER A 89 -9.06 4.92 -18.43
N GLN A 90 -8.32 4.24 -19.29
CA GLN A 90 -8.77 3.77 -20.60
C GLN A 90 -9.20 2.30 -20.56
N ASP A 91 -8.51 1.48 -19.77
CA ASP A 91 -8.80 0.04 -19.67
C ASP A 91 -10.09 -0.24 -18.89
N PRO A 92 -11.09 -0.94 -19.47
CA PRO A 92 -12.38 -1.18 -18.81
C PRO A 92 -12.26 -2.06 -17.56
N ALA A 93 -11.30 -3.00 -17.51
CA ALA A 93 -11.08 -3.86 -16.35
C ALA A 93 -10.46 -3.07 -15.20
N ALA A 94 -9.43 -2.25 -15.50
CA ALA A 94 -8.81 -1.39 -14.51
C ALA A 94 -9.79 -0.33 -13.96
N LYS A 95 -10.63 0.25 -14.81
CA LYS A 95 -11.71 1.16 -14.36
C LYS A 95 -12.64 0.52 -13.35
N ARG A 96 -13.13 -0.69 -13.65
CA ARG A 96 -14.01 -1.42 -12.72
C ARG A 96 -13.28 -1.72 -11.40
N LEU A 97 -12.05 -2.22 -11.46
CA LEU A 97 -11.29 -2.55 -10.26
C LEU A 97 -11.05 -1.35 -9.33
N GLN A 98 -10.92 -0.14 -9.88
CA GLN A 98 -10.75 1.10 -9.09
C GLN A 98 -11.99 1.48 -8.25
N GLN A 99 -13.14 0.89 -8.52
CA GLN A 99 -14.33 1.06 -7.68
C GLN A 99 -14.20 0.36 -6.31
N ILE A 100 -13.27 -0.60 -6.17
CA ILE A 100 -13.04 -1.30 -4.90
C ILE A 100 -12.24 -0.39 -3.96
N PRO A 101 -12.74 -0.09 -2.75
CA PRO A 101 -12.00 0.71 -1.78
C PRO A 101 -10.61 0.14 -1.47
N GLY A 102 -9.58 0.95 -1.72
CA GLY A 102 -8.19 0.56 -1.56
C GLY A 102 -7.53 -0.03 -2.82
N ILE A 103 -8.22 -0.03 -3.97
CA ILE A 103 -7.61 -0.35 -5.25
C ILE A 103 -7.50 0.93 -6.08
N GLY A 104 -6.30 1.49 -6.12
CA GLY A 104 -5.98 2.65 -6.96
C GLY A 104 -5.49 2.25 -8.36
N PRO A 105 -5.17 3.23 -9.22
CA PRO A 105 -4.76 2.99 -10.62
C PRO A 105 -3.60 1.99 -10.75
N ILE A 106 -2.57 2.10 -9.91
CA ILE A 106 -1.41 1.20 -9.93
C ILE A 106 -1.81 -0.25 -9.58
N THR A 107 -2.64 -0.43 -8.55
CA THR A 107 -3.10 -1.76 -8.16
C THR A 107 -4.05 -2.34 -9.18
N ALA A 108 -4.94 -1.52 -9.75
CA ALA A 108 -5.89 -1.94 -10.77
C ALA A 108 -5.19 -2.39 -12.04
N SER A 109 -4.21 -1.61 -12.53
CA SER A 109 -3.44 -1.96 -13.72
C SER A 109 -2.57 -3.20 -13.50
N ALA A 110 -1.94 -3.34 -12.34
CA ALA A 110 -1.17 -4.52 -12.00
C ALA A 110 -2.04 -5.79 -11.92
N LEU A 111 -3.24 -5.70 -11.33
CA LEU A 111 -4.20 -6.80 -11.30
C LEU A 111 -4.69 -7.16 -12.70
N ALA A 112 -5.11 -6.19 -13.52
CA ALA A 112 -5.58 -6.44 -14.88
C ALA A 112 -4.51 -7.11 -15.75
N ALA A 113 -3.25 -6.63 -15.66
CA ALA A 113 -2.13 -7.17 -16.42
C ALA A 113 -1.70 -8.57 -15.96
N SER A 114 -1.68 -8.84 -14.64
CA SER A 114 -1.18 -10.09 -14.09
C SER A 114 -2.22 -11.21 -14.09
N VAL A 115 -3.49 -10.87 -13.89
CA VAL A 115 -4.59 -11.84 -13.84
C VAL A 115 -5.01 -12.29 -15.24
N GLY A 116 -5.00 -11.35 -16.22
CA GLY A 116 -5.48 -11.64 -17.57
C GLY A 116 -6.94 -12.13 -17.55
N ASP A 117 -7.18 -13.41 -17.86
CA ASP A 117 -8.51 -14.01 -17.73
C ASP A 117 -8.74 -14.55 -16.32
N ALA A 118 -9.60 -13.87 -15.55
CA ALA A 118 -9.95 -14.29 -14.20
C ALA A 118 -10.69 -15.64 -14.12
N ARG A 119 -11.26 -16.14 -15.23
CA ARG A 119 -11.94 -17.43 -15.28
C ARG A 119 -11.00 -18.63 -15.16
N GLN A 120 -9.68 -18.42 -15.31
CA GLN A 120 -8.68 -19.45 -15.01
C GLN A 120 -8.69 -19.87 -13.51
N PHE A 121 -9.21 -19.03 -12.62
CA PHE A 121 -9.41 -19.37 -11.22
C PHE A 121 -10.83 -19.85 -11.00
N LYS A 122 -10.97 -21.00 -10.34
CA LYS A 122 -12.27 -21.59 -10.01
C LYS A 122 -13.16 -20.62 -9.22
N ASP A 123 -12.56 -19.89 -8.28
CA ASP A 123 -13.24 -18.91 -7.42
C ASP A 123 -12.28 -17.84 -6.90
N GLY A 124 -12.83 -16.84 -6.24
CA GLY A 124 -12.02 -15.76 -5.65
C GLY A 124 -11.12 -16.21 -4.50
N ARG A 125 -11.39 -17.37 -3.86
CA ARG A 125 -10.51 -17.92 -2.82
C ARG A 125 -9.24 -18.48 -3.45
N GLN A 126 -9.35 -19.12 -4.60
CA GLN A 126 -8.21 -19.62 -5.36
C GLN A 126 -7.33 -18.45 -5.85
N MET A 127 -7.92 -17.37 -6.35
CA MET A 127 -7.15 -16.16 -6.72
C MET A 127 -6.47 -15.52 -5.51
N ALA A 128 -7.15 -15.42 -4.36
CA ALA A 128 -6.53 -14.93 -3.13
C ALA A 128 -5.40 -15.86 -2.63
N ALA A 129 -5.52 -17.17 -2.81
CA ALA A 129 -4.48 -18.15 -2.50
C ALA A 129 -3.26 -18.00 -3.43
N TRP A 130 -3.51 -17.79 -4.73
CA TRP A 130 -2.47 -17.51 -5.72
C TRP A 130 -1.65 -16.26 -5.37
N MET A 131 -2.27 -15.24 -4.76
CA MET A 131 -1.57 -14.06 -4.24
C MET A 131 -0.94 -14.27 -2.86
N GLY A 132 -1.14 -15.44 -2.23
CA GLY A 132 -0.62 -15.74 -0.91
C GLY A 132 -1.30 -14.98 0.23
N LEU A 133 -2.56 -14.56 0.04
CA LEU A 133 -3.37 -13.81 1.01
C LEU A 133 -4.28 -14.69 1.87
N VAL A 134 -4.16 -16.01 1.75
CA VAL A 134 -4.90 -16.97 2.58
C VAL A 134 -4.08 -17.41 3.79
N PRO A 135 -4.72 -17.75 4.93
CA PRO A 135 -4.01 -18.29 6.08
C PRO A 135 -3.31 -19.60 5.77
N ARG A 136 -2.14 -19.83 6.36
CA ARG A 136 -1.54 -21.15 6.43
C ARG A 136 -2.36 -21.98 7.41
N GLN A 137 -2.70 -23.20 7.01
CA GLN A 137 -3.38 -24.16 7.86
C GLN A 137 -2.35 -25.16 8.40
N HIS A 138 -2.35 -25.34 9.69
CA HIS A 138 -1.61 -26.38 10.38
C HIS A 138 -2.63 -27.18 11.20
N SER A 139 -3.13 -28.25 10.59
CA SER A 139 -4.19 -29.07 11.19
C SER A 139 -3.64 -30.48 11.44
N SER A 140 -3.79 -30.94 12.66
CA SER A 140 -3.47 -32.32 13.06
C SER A 140 -4.51 -32.80 14.07
N GLY A 141 -4.89 -34.09 14.01
CA GLY A 141 -5.78 -34.72 15.00
C GLY A 141 -7.14 -34.02 15.15
N GLY A 142 -7.74 -33.56 14.05
CA GLY A 142 -9.06 -32.88 14.08
C GLY A 142 -9.04 -31.42 14.55
N LYS A 143 -7.90 -30.89 15.01
CA LYS A 143 -7.76 -29.47 15.41
C LYS A 143 -7.30 -28.62 14.23
N SER A 144 -8.12 -27.65 13.82
CA SER A 144 -7.77 -26.69 12.78
C SER A 144 -7.10 -25.47 13.39
N VAL A 145 -5.81 -25.25 13.10
CA VAL A 145 -5.05 -24.10 13.52
C VAL A 145 -4.72 -23.25 12.30
N LEU A 146 -5.25 -22.01 12.28
CA LEU A 146 -4.94 -21.01 11.24
C LEU A 146 -3.80 -20.11 11.72
N LEU A 147 -2.72 -20.09 10.95
CA LEU A 147 -1.56 -19.23 11.16
C LEU A 147 -1.65 -17.95 10.31
N GLY A 148 -0.59 -17.15 10.28
CA GLY A 148 -0.48 -16.01 9.37
C GLY A 148 -0.61 -16.41 7.89
N ILE A 149 -0.74 -15.43 6.99
CA ILE A 149 -0.89 -15.70 5.55
C ILE A 149 0.28 -16.49 4.98
N THR A 150 0.01 -17.26 3.91
CA THR A 150 1.00 -18.15 3.28
C THR A 150 2.21 -17.41 2.74
N LYS A 151 2.01 -16.18 2.26
CA LYS A 151 3.01 -15.36 1.55
C LYS A 151 3.59 -16.04 0.30
N ARG A 152 3.06 -17.19 -0.11
CA ARG A 152 3.38 -17.87 -1.37
C ARG A 152 2.65 -17.18 -2.51
N GLY A 153 3.28 -17.07 -3.69
CA GLY A 153 2.70 -16.41 -4.85
C GLY A 153 3.21 -14.99 -5.07
N ASP A 154 2.49 -14.20 -5.87
CA ASP A 154 2.94 -12.89 -6.32
C ASP A 154 3.12 -11.90 -5.15
N LYS A 155 4.38 -11.58 -4.86
CA LYS A 155 4.77 -10.65 -3.79
C LYS A 155 4.33 -9.22 -4.11
N TYR A 156 4.38 -8.83 -5.39
CA TYR A 156 4.09 -7.46 -5.80
C TYR A 156 2.60 -7.16 -5.65
N LEU A 157 1.72 -7.99 -6.23
CA LEU A 157 0.26 -7.84 -6.09
C LEU A 157 -0.19 -7.89 -4.64
N ARG A 158 0.36 -8.82 -3.85
CA ARG A 158 0.08 -8.91 -2.42
C ARG A 158 0.45 -7.62 -1.69
N THR A 159 1.63 -7.06 -1.98
CA THR A 159 2.09 -5.80 -1.37
C THR A 159 1.16 -4.65 -1.73
N LEU A 160 0.80 -4.49 -3.00
CA LEU A 160 -0.12 -3.45 -3.46
C LEU A 160 -1.49 -3.55 -2.78
N LEU A 161 -2.06 -4.76 -2.72
CA LEU A 161 -3.37 -4.99 -2.09
C LEU A 161 -3.35 -4.70 -0.57
N ILE A 162 -2.28 -5.07 0.13
CA ILE A 162 -2.15 -4.78 1.57
C ILE A 162 -1.96 -3.27 1.81
N HIS A 163 -1.15 -2.58 1.00
CA HIS A 163 -0.99 -1.13 1.10
C HIS A 163 -2.29 -0.38 0.78
N GLY A 164 -3.00 -0.80 -0.27
CA GLY A 164 -4.30 -0.25 -0.61
C GLY A 164 -5.35 -0.49 0.49
N ALA A 165 -5.40 -1.68 1.06
CA ALA A 165 -6.27 -1.99 2.20
C ALA A 165 -5.94 -1.14 3.43
N ARG A 166 -4.64 -0.87 3.69
CA ARG A 166 -4.22 0.03 4.78
C ARG A 166 -4.68 1.46 4.54
N ALA A 167 -4.57 1.95 3.31
CA ALA A 167 -5.05 3.28 2.93
C ALA A 167 -6.58 3.39 3.09
N ALA A 168 -7.32 2.39 2.62
CA ALA A 168 -8.79 2.32 2.80
C ALA A 168 -9.17 2.27 4.28
N LEU A 169 -8.48 1.48 5.10
CA LEU A 169 -8.73 1.40 6.53
C LEU A 169 -8.53 2.75 7.22
N LYS A 170 -7.46 3.48 6.90
CA LYS A 170 -7.23 4.84 7.41
C LYS A 170 -8.33 5.81 6.96
N ALA A 171 -8.82 5.69 5.72
CA ALA A 171 -9.92 6.52 5.24
C ALA A 171 -11.22 6.22 5.99
N TYR A 172 -11.53 4.96 6.27
CA TYR A 172 -12.66 4.56 7.09
C TYR A 172 -12.53 5.03 8.55
N GLN A 173 -11.34 5.01 9.13
CA GLN A 173 -11.11 5.53 10.49
C GLN A 173 -11.33 7.05 10.57
N ARG A 174 -11.06 7.80 9.48
CA ARG A 174 -11.37 9.24 9.39
C ARG A 174 -12.87 9.51 9.20
N ASN A 175 -13.59 8.58 8.60
CA ASN A 175 -15.04 8.66 8.39
C ASN A 175 -15.71 7.35 8.76
N PRO A 176 -15.95 7.11 10.08
CA PRO A 176 -16.51 5.86 10.60
C PRO A 176 -17.88 5.50 10.02
N ALA A 177 -18.69 6.49 9.65
CA ALA A 177 -20.02 6.27 9.06
C ALA A 177 -19.97 5.48 7.73
N LYS A 178 -18.84 5.56 7.01
CA LYS A 178 -18.63 4.80 5.76
C LYS A 178 -17.99 3.43 5.99
N MET A 179 -17.63 3.08 7.22
CA MET A 179 -16.97 1.82 7.53
C MET A 179 -17.95 0.66 7.47
N PRO A 180 -17.65 -0.41 6.70
CA PRO A 180 -18.49 -1.60 6.71
C PRO A 180 -18.51 -2.25 8.10
N GLN A 181 -19.71 -2.59 8.61
CA GLN A 181 -19.89 -3.17 9.95
C GLN A 181 -19.00 -4.38 10.24
N PRO A 182 -18.82 -5.37 9.33
CA PRO A 182 -17.91 -6.49 9.59
C PRO A 182 -16.45 -6.06 9.80
N LEU A 183 -16.04 -4.96 9.15
CA LEU A 183 -14.69 -4.42 9.31
C LEU A 183 -14.52 -3.72 10.65
N ALA A 184 -15.54 -2.98 11.09
CA ALA A 184 -15.58 -2.35 12.41
C ALA A 184 -15.48 -3.39 13.53
N HIS A 185 -16.29 -4.45 13.48
CA HIS A 185 -16.24 -5.55 14.45
C HIS A 185 -14.88 -6.27 14.46
N LEU A 186 -14.24 -6.39 13.30
CA LEU A 186 -12.92 -7.03 13.23
C LEU A 186 -11.85 -6.15 13.88
N LEU A 187 -11.93 -4.82 13.71
CA LEU A 187 -11.03 -3.85 14.34
C LEU A 187 -11.08 -3.85 15.88
N GLN A 188 -12.25 -4.13 16.46
CA GLN A 188 -12.40 -4.23 17.91
C GLN A 188 -11.67 -5.43 18.52
N ARG A 189 -11.44 -6.50 17.72
CA ARG A 189 -10.93 -7.79 18.21
C ARG A 189 -9.53 -8.14 17.69
N LYS A 190 -9.04 -7.46 16.65
CA LYS A 190 -7.80 -7.80 15.96
C LYS A 190 -6.94 -6.57 15.72
N HIS A 191 -5.63 -6.77 15.79
CA HIS A 191 -4.66 -5.73 15.47
C HIS A 191 -4.88 -5.18 14.05
N PRO A 192 -4.74 -3.85 13.81
CA PRO A 192 -5.00 -3.21 12.51
C PRO A 192 -4.28 -3.87 11.31
N ASN A 193 -3.06 -4.37 11.49
CA ASN A 193 -2.33 -5.06 10.43
C ASN A 193 -3.03 -6.37 10.00
N VAL A 194 -3.64 -7.10 10.93
CA VAL A 194 -4.43 -8.31 10.62
C VAL A 194 -5.68 -7.92 9.84
N VAL A 195 -6.33 -6.82 10.24
CA VAL A 195 -7.51 -6.28 9.54
C VAL A 195 -7.16 -5.83 8.13
N CYS A 196 -6.02 -5.15 7.92
CA CYS A 196 -5.53 -4.80 6.58
C CYS A 196 -5.35 -6.03 5.69
N VAL A 197 -4.77 -7.11 6.22
CA VAL A 197 -4.56 -8.34 5.45
C VAL A 197 -5.89 -9.03 5.12
N ALA A 198 -6.83 -9.06 6.06
CA ALA A 198 -8.18 -9.60 5.84
C ALA A 198 -8.94 -8.79 4.77
N LEU A 199 -8.83 -7.45 4.81
CA LEU A 199 -9.40 -6.57 3.80
C LEU A 199 -8.75 -6.78 2.42
N ALA A 200 -7.42 -6.91 2.36
CA ALA A 200 -6.70 -7.22 1.13
C ALA A 200 -7.16 -8.55 0.51
N SER A 201 -7.29 -9.60 1.33
CA SER A 201 -7.81 -10.91 0.90
C SER A 201 -9.26 -10.82 0.40
N ARG A 202 -10.10 -10.00 1.06
CA ARG A 202 -11.47 -9.72 0.58
C ARG A 202 -11.45 -8.99 -0.75
N ASN A 203 -10.63 -7.95 -0.88
CA ASN A 203 -10.51 -7.16 -2.12
C ASN A 203 -10.05 -8.03 -3.29
N ALA A 204 -9.11 -8.96 -3.07
CA ALA A 204 -8.71 -9.94 -4.09
C ALA A 204 -9.89 -10.79 -4.57
N ARG A 205 -10.73 -11.29 -3.65
CA ARG A 205 -11.93 -12.08 -4.00
C ARG A 205 -12.99 -11.26 -4.73
N VAL A 206 -13.17 -10.01 -4.34
CA VAL A 206 -14.09 -9.09 -5.03
C VAL A 206 -13.56 -8.76 -6.42
N ALA A 207 -12.26 -8.49 -6.56
CA ALA A 207 -11.62 -8.26 -7.85
C ALA A 207 -11.82 -9.44 -8.81
N TRP A 208 -11.66 -10.67 -8.32
CA TRP A 208 -11.96 -11.87 -9.10
C TRP A 208 -13.41 -11.88 -9.61
N ALA A 209 -14.38 -11.63 -8.72
CA ALA A 209 -15.80 -11.64 -9.08
C ALA A 209 -16.13 -10.59 -10.15
N MET A 210 -15.57 -9.39 -10.01
CA MET A 210 -15.76 -8.31 -10.97
C MET A 210 -15.12 -8.59 -12.33
N LEU A 211 -13.91 -9.17 -12.34
CA LEU A 211 -13.20 -9.52 -13.57
C LEU A 211 -13.85 -10.71 -14.29
N SER A 212 -14.23 -11.77 -13.55
CA SER A 212 -14.80 -12.99 -14.12
C SER A 212 -16.22 -12.77 -14.68
N ARG A 213 -17.03 -11.95 -13.98
CA ARG A 213 -18.42 -11.67 -14.37
C ARG A 213 -18.59 -10.41 -15.19
N ARG A 214 -17.54 -9.56 -15.29
CA ARG A 214 -17.56 -8.23 -15.91
C ARG A 214 -18.60 -7.30 -15.29
N GLU A 215 -18.85 -7.43 -13.98
CA GLU A 215 -19.79 -6.62 -13.20
C GLU A 215 -19.08 -5.47 -12.48
N ASP A 216 -19.83 -4.41 -12.18
CA ASP A 216 -19.37 -3.30 -11.37
C ASP A 216 -19.39 -3.64 -9.86
N TYR A 217 -18.66 -2.86 -9.08
CA TYR A 217 -18.58 -3.04 -7.63
C TYR A 217 -19.92 -2.77 -6.96
N LYS A 218 -20.54 -3.80 -6.43
CA LYS A 218 -21.71 -3.67 -5.55
C LYS A 218 -21.22 -3.56 -4.11
N GLY A 219 -21.04 -2.32 -3.60
CA GLY A 219 -20.72 -2.06 -2.20
C GLY A 219 -21.75 -2.70 -1.28
N ARG A 220 -21.34 -3.24 -0.13
CA ARG A 220 -22.32 -3.54 0.92
C ARG A 220 -22.83 -2.22 1.48
N PRO A 221 -24.16 -2.06 1.68
CA PRO A 221 -24.69 -0.86 2.30
C PRO A 221 -23.99 -0.63 3.65
N SER A 222 -23.56 0.60 3.90
CA SER A 222 -23.12 1.05 5.21
C SER A 222 -24.34 1.01 6.13
N VAL A 223 -24.30 0.20 7.19
CA VAL A 223 -25.33 0.25 8.21
C VAL A 223 -25.06 1.49 9.06
N ASN A 224 -26.06 2.35 9.20
CA ASN A 224 -26.00 3.49 10.13
C ASN A 224 -25.69 2.94 11.53
N LEU A 225 -24.48 3.20 12.03
CA LEU A 225 -24.21 3.04 13.45
C LEU A 225 -24.97 4.15 14.18
N PRO A 226 -25.80 3.83 15.19
CA PRO A 226 -26.27 4.86 16.11
C PRO A 226 -25.05 5.55 16.74
N ALA A 227 -25.10 6.87 16.84
CA ALA A 227 -24.07 7.65 17.48
C ALA A 227 -23.79 7.05 18.87
N LEU A 228 -22.54 6.69 19.16
CA LEU A 228 -22.11 6.35 20.50
C LEU A 228 -22.29 7.60 21.35
N THR A 229 -23.42 7.68 22.07
CA THR A 229 -23.64 8.69 23.09
C THR A 229 -22.53 8.52 24.13
N SER A 230 -21.70 9.52 24.21
CA SER A 230 -20.71 9.73 25.26
C SER A 230 -21.50 9.95 26.59
N SER A 231 -21.70 8.88 27.32
CA SER A 231 -22.17 8.96 28.73
C SER A 231 -21.08 8.31 29.60
N ALA A 232 -20.07 9.08 29.92
CA ALA A 232 -19.25 8.85 31.10
C ALA A 232 -19.24 10.14 31.88
N GLY A 233 -20.27 10.28 32.73
CA GLY A 233 -20.25 11.23 33.83
C GLY A 233 -19.13 10.85 34.79
N LEU A 234 -18.09 11.67 34.86
CA LEU A 234 -17.14 11.71 35.95
C LEU A 234 -17.75 12.64 37.02
N THR A 235 -18.30 12.08 38.06
CA THR A 235 -18.54 12.78 39.34
C THR A 235 -17.19 12.91 40.06
N PRO A 236 -16.83 14.10 40.54
CA PRO A 236 -15.65 14.28 41.40
C PRO A 236 -16.01 13.97 42.85
N ILE A 237 -15.15 13.21 43.52
CA ILE A 237 -14.99 13.20 45.00
C ILE A 237 -13.54 13.58 45.27
#